data_942ef70ab58bb92c3c0fe0265ba9f76f
#
_entry.id   942ef70ab58bb92c3c0fe0265ba9f76f
#
_cell.length_a   1.000
_cell.length_b   1.000
_cell.length_c   1.000
_cell.angle_alpha   90.00
_cell.angle_beta   90.00
_cell.angle_gamma   90.00
#
_symmetry.space_group_name_H-M   'P 1'
#
loop_
_entity.id
_entity.type
_entity.pdbx_description
1 polymer ?
#
loop_
_entity_poly.entity_id
_entity_poly.type
_entity_poly.pdbx_seq_one_letter_code
_entity_poly.pdbx_strand_id
1 'polypeptide(L)'
;MMAAKNLAPAQITLKQLLAGFVAHNYLPDIPVTGLTLDSRLVQPGNLFVALEGAKEHGLAYAHAAVNKGAVAVLCDRQFDQYCQQMLSALMTRVVCVPVSNLRDQLGLIASRFYDAPSDDLFMVGITGTDGKTSVSHFVAQALQDDKHPSAVIGTIGNGLLNQLQTASHTTPNVIEVHSLLAQLRDAGATQVAMEVSSHGLHQDRVAAVDFDVAVLTNFGRDHLDYHGDLDAYREAKRRLFQRPELRAVVLNFDDVFGRQLATELHDRVEIWGYTTLDHVMPESDKLLRGTNIRAHAGGLEMHVQSPHGEADLTLGVMGTFNAANVLATLAVLLYRGVEFNDAVRRLCALKTVPGRMETCRVANKPLAVIDYAHTPQALTSVLTTLRAHCAGKLICVFGCGGDRDRGKRPLMAAAAEQLADSVIVTDDNPRTENADAISNEIYAGFTHPSAITLIHDRERAIRHALSNATADDIVLIAGKGHEDYQIMGTEKRPFSDMQVVKKFLGGVA
;
A
#
# COMPACT_ATOMS: atom_id res chain seq x y z
N MET A 1 -6.69 22.96 10.23
CA MET A 1 -8.01 22.46 9.85
C MET A 1 -8.51 23.33 8.70
N MET A 2 -8.04 23.05 7.47
CA MET A 2 -8.61 23.67 6.27
C MET A 2 -9.81 22.82 5.88
N ALA A 3 -11.01 23.43 5.94
CA ALA A 3 -12.22 22.83 5.43
C ALA A 3 -12.01 22.51 3.95
N ALA A 4 -12.14 21.24 3.59
CA ALA A 4 -12.22 20.84 2.20
C ALA A 4 -13.33 21.67 1.57
N LYS A 5 -12.99 22.52 0.61
CA LYS A 5 -13.98 23.09 -0.30
C LYS A 5 -14.62 21.89 -0.99
N ASN A 6 -15.87 21.60 -0.63
CA ASN A 6 -16.76 20.80 -1.46
C ASN A 6 -16.89 21.55 -2.80
N LEU A 7 -15.95 21.34 -3.72
CA LEU A 7 -16.18 21.62 -5.12
C LEU A 7 -17.25 20.60 -5.53
N ALA A 8 -18.46 21.11 -5.77
CA ALA A 8 -19.53 20.29 -6.32
C ALA A 8 -18.99 19.70 -7.63
N PRO A 9 -18.99 18.36 -7.81
CA PRO A 9 -18.63 17.77 -9.08
C PRO A 9 -19.48 18.43 -10.17
N ALA A 10 -18.91 18.60 -11.36
CA ALA A 10 -19.67 19.08 -12.50
C ALA A 10 -21.01 18.33 -12.52
N GLN A 11 -22.15 19.05 -12.63
CA GLN A 11 -23.46 18.42 -12.59
C GLN A 11 -23.64 17.57 -13.85
N ILE A 12 -23.13 16.34 -13.81
CA ILE A 12 -23.32 15.36 -14.88
C ILE A 12 -24.70 14.71 -14.70
N THR A 13 -25.46 14.58 -15.77
CA THR A 13 -26.76 13.88 -15.72
C THR A 13 -26.58 12.40 -15.94
N LEU A 14 -27.53 11.57 -15.48
CA LEU A 14 -27.53 10.13 -15.69
C LEU A 14 -27.40 9.78 -17.19
N LYS A 15 -28.07 10.56 -18.04
CA LYS A 15 -28.02 10.41 -19.48
C LYS A 15 -26.62 10.67 -20.06
N GLN A 16 -25.95 11.73 -19.61
CA GLN A 16 -24.58 12.06 -20.02
C GLN A 16 -23.57 11.02 -19.50
N LEU A 17 -23.72 10.64 -18.23
CA LEU A 17 -22.85 9.67 -17.56
C LEU A 17 -22.88 8.31 -18.27
N LEU A 18 -24.05 7.83 -18.67
CA LEU A 18 -24.25 6.50 -19.27
C LEU A 18 -24.27 6.51 -20.80
N ALA A 19 -23.95 7.62 -21.44
CA ALA A 19 -23.86 7.72 -22.90
C ALA A 19 -22.85 6.70 -23.46
N GLY A 20 -23.33 5.86 -24.38
CA GLY A 20 -22.53 4.78 -24.98
C GLY A 20 -22.52 3.46 -24.22
N PHE A 21 -22.95 3.41 -22.96
CA PHE A 21 -23.10 2.17 -22.18
C PHE A 21 -24.50 1.56 -22.33
N VAL A 22 -25.51 2.39 -22.52
CA VAL A 22 -26.91 1.99 -22.74
C VAL A 22 -27.56 2.86 -23.82
N ALA A 23 -28.67 2.38 -24.40
CA ALA A 23 -29.40 3.14 -25.43
C ALA A 23 -29.98 4.43 -24.86
N HIS A 24 -29.65 5.56 -25.47
CA HIS A 24 -29.95 6.93 -25.03
C HIS A 24 -31.44 7.27 -24.82
N ASN A 25 -32.33 6.61 -25.57
CA ASN A 25 -33.74 7.02 -25.67
C ASN A 25 -34.57 6.75 -24.42
N TYR A 26 -34.03 6.03 -23.44
CA TYR A 26 -34.74 5.62 -22.22
C TYR A 26 -34.17 6.19 -20.93
N LEU A 27 -33.10 7.00 -20.99
CA LEU A 27 -32.49 7.55 -19.80
C LEU A 27 -33.04 8.95 -19.49
N PRO A 28 -33.53 9.16 -18.27
CA PRO A 28 -33.98 10.47 -17.83
C PRO A 28 -32.76 11.40 -17.62
N ASP A 29 -32.98 12.69 -17.84
CA ASP A 29 -31.95 13.72 -17.68
C ASP A 29 -31.97 14.23 -16.22
N ILE A 30 -31.59 13.36 -15.29
CA ILE A 30 -31.53 13.67 -13.85
C ILE A 30 -30.07 13.88 -13.41
N PRO A 31 -29.79 14.87 -12.56
CA PRO A 31 -28.45 15.11 -12.06
C PRO A 31 -28.00 13.96 -11.13
N VAL A 32 -26.73 13.57 -11.26
CA VAL A 32 -26.04 12.62 -10.38
C VAL A 32 -24.99 13.38 -9.59
N THR A 33 -25.04 13.26 -8.25
CA THR A 33 -24.15 13.99 -7.36
C THR A 33 -23.04 13.14 -6.75
N GLY A 34 -23.08 11.80 -6.98
CA GLY A 34 -22.08 10.86 -6.48
C GLY A 34 -22.34 9.45 -6.93
N LEU A 35 -21.32 8.62 -6.85
CA LEU A 35 -21.37 7.18 -7.12
C LEU A 35 -21.05 6.41 -5.85
N THR A 36 -21.72 5.29 -5.59
CA THR A 36 -21.37 4.41 -4.47
C THR A 36 -21.77 2.95 -4.70
N LEU A 37 -20.91 2.03 -4.21
CA LEU A 37 -21.18 0.59 -4.10
C LEU A 37 -21.79 0.21 -2.75
N ASP A 38 -21.73 1.10 -1.75
CA ASP A 38 -22.18 0.84 -0.39
C ASP A 38 -23.49 1.60 -0.09
N SER A 39 -24.58 0.86 0.09
CA SER A 39 -25.89 1.43 0.42
C SER A 39 -25.90 2.22 1.73
N ARG A 40 -24.93 1.99 2.63
CA ARG A 40 -24.79 2.71 3.90
C ARG A 40 -24.25 4.12 3.70
N LEU A 41 -23.49 4.34 2.61
CA LEU A 41 -22.83 5.60 2.29
C LEU A 41 -23.64 6.47 1.30
N VAL A 42 -24.80 5.99 0.83
CA VAL A 42 -25.66 6.75 -0.09
C VAL A 42 -26.05 8.09 0.52
N GLN A 43 -25.91 9.14 -0.27
CA GLN A 43 -26.42 10.50 -0.03
C GLN A 43 -27.49 10.84 -1.07
N PRO A 44 -28.41 11.80 -0.78
CA PRO A 44 -29.39 12.25 -1.75
C PRO A 44 -28.74 12.71 -3.07
N GLY A 45 -29.25 12.21 -4.20
CA GLY A 45 -28.68 12.48 -5.52
C GLY A 45 -27.65 11.46 -6.01
N ASN A 46 -27.23 10.50 -5.18
CA ASN A 46 -26.26 9.50 -5.60
C ASN A 46 -26.85 8.45 -6.56
N LEU A 47 -25.97 7.92 -7.41
CA LEU A 47 -26.20 6.71 -8.20
C LEU A 47 -25.66 5.51 -7.41
N PHE A 48 -26.55 4.59 -7.05
CA PHE A 48 -26.16 3.34 -6.39
C PHE A 48 -25.81 2.29 -7.42
N VAL A 49 -24.65 1.63 -7.27
CA VAL A 49 -24.17 0.59 -8.17
C VAL A 49 -24.29 -0.76 -7.48
N ALA A 50 -25.17 -1.61 -7.98
CA ALA A 50 -25.46 -2.93 -7.44
C ALA A 50 -24.74 -4.01 -8.24
N LEU A 51 -23.52 -4.40 -7.79
CA LEU A 51 -22.74 -5.51 -8.35
C LEU A 51 -23.00 -6.82 -7.63
N GLU A 52 -22.68 -7.92 -8.29
CA GLU A 52 -22.56 -9.22 -7.64
C GLU A 52 -21.39 -9.21 -6.65
N GLY A 53 -21.67 -9.50 -5.39
CA GLY A 53 -20.69 -9.63 -4.32
C GLY A 53 -20.35 -11.09 -4.01
N ALA A 54 -19.33 -11.33 -3.18
CA ALA A 54 -18.91 -12.69 -2.81
C ALA A 54 -19.96 -13.48 -2.00
N LYS A 55 -20.89 -12.80 -1.30
CA LYS A 55 -21.92 -13.41 -0.45
C LYS A 55 -23.33 -13.15 -0.95
N GLU A 56 -23.59 -11.98 -1.50
CA GLU A 56 -24.93 -11.54 -1.86
C GLU A 56 -24.84 -10.48 -2.98
N HIS A 57 -25.83 -10.44 -3.84
CA HIS A 57 -25.92 -9.43 -4.91
C HIS A 57 -26.30 -8.06 -4.35
N GLY A 58 -25.66 -6.99 -4.86
CA GLY A 58 -25.90 -5.61 -4.41
C GLY A 58 -27.34 -5.12 -4.50
N LEU A 59 -28.19 -5.73 -5.36
CA LEU A 59 -29.62 -5.45 -5.45
C LEU A 59 -30.36 -5.69 -4.12
N ALA A 60 -29.90 -6.61 -3.28
CA ALA A 60 -30.47 -6.83 -1.95
C ALA A 60 -30.45 -5.57 -1.07
N TYR A 61 -29.49 -4.68 -1.31
CA TYR A 61 -29.34 -3.42 -0.57
C TYR A 61 -29.94 -2.20 -1.29
N ALA A 62 -30.49 -2.38 -2.50
CA ALA A 62 -30.96 -1.27 -3.32
C ALA A 62 -32.16 -0.53 -2.69
N HIS A 63 -33.07 -1.24 -1.99
CA HIS A 63 -34.16 -0.58 -1.25
C HIS A 63 -33.64 0.37 -0.17
N ALA A 64 -32.60 -0.02 0.56
CA ALA A 64 -31.96 0.83 1.56
C ALA A 64 -31.30 2.04 0.91
N ALA A 65 -30.65 1.87 -0.23
CA ALA A 65 -30.05 2.94 -1.01
C ALA A 65 -31.10 3.97 -1.50
N VAL A 66 -32.22 3.47 -2.05
CA VAL A 66 -33.33 4.33 -2.51
C VAL A 66 -33.97 5.10 -1.35
N ASN A 67 -34.16 4.47 -0.20
CA ASN A 67 -34.69 5.14 1.00
C ASN A 67 -33.75 6.25 1.52
N LYS A 68 -32.44 6.20 1.21
CA LYS A 68 -31.48 7.25 1.52
C LYS A 68 -31.35 8.31 0.42
N GLY A 69 -32.10 8.21 -0.65
CA GLY A 69 -32.15 9.22 -1.72
C GLY A 69 -31.29 8.92 -2.93
N ALA A 70 -30.97 7.65 -3.19
CA ALA A 70 -30.40 7.27 -4.49
C ALA A 70 -31.38 7.64 -5.61
N VAL A 71 -30.91 8.37 -6.62
CA VAL A 71 -31.72 8.85 -7.75
C VAL A 71 -31.87 7.81 -8.86
N ALA A 72 -30.92 6.87 -8.92
CA ALA A 72 -30.98 5.71 -9.82
C ALA A 72 -30.17 4.55 -9.24
N VAL A 73 -30.42 3.34 -9.77
CA VAL A 73 -29.69 2.10 -9.46
C VAL A 73 -29.13 1.54 -10.76
N LEU A 74 -27.80 1.36 -10.83
CA LEU A 74 -27.17 0.54 -11.87
C LEU A 74 -27.10 -0.90 -11.42
N CYS A 75 -27.41 -1.84 -12.30
CA CYS A 75 -27.24 -3.27 -12.05
C CYS A 75 -26.73 -3.97 -13.31
N ASP A 76 -26.20 -5.19 -13.16
CA ASP A 76 -25.85 -5.97 -14.34
C ASP A 76 -27.11 -6.32 -15.15
N ARG A 77 -26.94 -6.56 -16.45
CA ARG A 77 -28.07 -6.91 -17.31
C ARG A 77 -28.47 -8.39 -17.20
N GLN A 78 -27.50 -9.23 -16.80
CA GLN A 78 -27.70 -10.66 -16.62
C GLN A 78 -27.72 -10.99 -15.13
N PHE A 79 -28.85 -11.48 -14.64
CA PHE A 79 -29.02 -11.88 -13.25
C PHE A 79 -30.10 -12.97 -13.13
N ASP A 80 -30.12 -13.67 -12.00
CA ASP A 80 -31.04 -14.74 -11.72
C ASP A 80 -32.50 -14.27 -11.50
N GLN A 81 -33.39 -15.22 -11.37
CA GLN A 81 -34.81 -14.93 -11.18
C GLN A 81 -35.12 -14.14 -9.89
N TYR A 82 -34.30 -14.33 -8.85
CA TYR A 82 -34.44 -13.59 -7.58
C TYR A 82 -34.12 -12.13 -7.76
N CYS A 83 -33.01 -11.82 -8.40
CA CYS A 83 -32.61 -10.45 -8.74
C CYS A 83 -33.62 -9.77 -9.68
N GLN A 84 -34.26 -10.54 -10.62
CA GLN A 84 -35.30 -9.99 -11.48
C GLN A 84 -36.54 -9.54 -10.69
N GLN A 85 -36.96 -10.31 -9.69
CA GLN A 85 -38.09 -9.93 -8.82
C GLN A 85 -37.76 -8.66 -8.01
N MET A 86 -36.56 -8.58 -7.44
CA MET A 86 -36.11 -7.41 -6.70
C MET A 86 -36.09 -6.16 -7.59
N LEU A 87 -35.55 -6.28 -8.80
CA LEU A 87 -35.48 -5.19 -9.76
C LEU A 87 -36.88 -4.69 -10.14
N SER A 88 -37.82 -5.63 -10.41
CA SER A 88 -39.21 -5.27 -10.76
C SER A 88 -39.90 -4.48 -9.66
N ALA A 89 -39.67 -4.80 -8.40
CA ALA A 89 -40.19 -4.05 -7.26
C ALA A 89 -39.53 -2.65 -7.14
N LEU A 90 -38.24 -2.52 -7.47
CA LEU A 90 -37.52 -1.25 -7.44
C LEU A 90 -37.91 -0.28 -8.56
N MET A 91 -38.19 -0.81 -9.76
CA MET A 91 -38.54 0.01 -10.94
C MET A 91 -39.79 0.87 -10.77
N THR A 92 -40.65 0.55 -9.81
CA THR A 92 -41.83 1.37 -9.48
C THR A 92 -41.49 2.60 -8.64
N ARG A 93 -40.27 2.67 -8.08
CA ARG A 93 -39.84 3.69 -7.12
C ARG A 93 -38.64 4.54 -7.60
N VAL A 94 -37.79 3.98 -8.41
CA VAL A 94 -36.54 4.60 -8.86
C VAL A 94 -36.16 4.11 -10.26
N VAL A 95 -35.38 4.90 -10.95
CA VAL A 95 -34.83 4.52 -12.25
C VAL A 95 -33.80 3.42 -12.03
N CYS A 96 -34.06 2.23 -12.62
CA CYS A 96 -33.12 1.12 -12.62
C CYS A 96 -32.55 0.94 -14.03
N VAL A 97 -31.24 0.97 -14.15
CA VAL A 97 -30.56 0.88 -15.44
C VAL A 97 -29.71 -0.39 -15.50
N PRO A 98 -30.13 -1.40 -16.28
CA PRO A 98 -29.32 -2.59 -16.53
C PRO A 98 -28.23 -2.26 -17.54
N VAL A 99 -26.96 -2.49 -17.15
CA VAL A 99 -25.76 -2.31 -17.96
C VAL A 99 -25.13 -3.68 -18.21
N SER A 100 -24.78 -3.97 -19.45
CA SER A 100 -24.09 -5.23 -19.78
C SER A 100 -22.66 -5.19 -19.28
N ASN A 101 -22.22 -6.25 -18.62
CA ASN A 101 -20.87 -6.34 -18.04
C ASN A 101 -20.53 -5.11 -17.15
N LEU A 102 -21.46 -4.76 -16.26
CA LEU A 102 -21.36 -3.55 -15.45
C LEU A 102 -20.03 -3.45 -14.69
N ARG A 103 -19.49 -4.58 -14.20
CA ARG A 103 -18.20 -4.61 -13.50
C ARG A 103 -17.07 -4.07 -14.39
N ASP A 104 -16.99 -4.51 -15.64
CA ASP A 104 -15.95 -4.11 -16.60
C ASP A 104 -16.12 -2.64 -17.04
N GLN A 105 -17.38 -2.17 -17.08
CA GLN A 105 -17.70 -0.79 -17.50
C GLN A 105 -17.57 0.22 -16.35
N LEU A 106 -17.57 -0.23 -15.11
CA LEU A 106 -17.65 0.66 -13.95
C LEU A 106 -16.46 1.62 -13.84
N GLY A 107 -15.27 1.16 -14.23
CA GLY A 107 -14.09 2.02 -14.27
C GLY A 107 -14.27 3.22 -15.22
N LEU A 108 -14.78 2.97 -16.43
CA LEU A 108 -15.06 4.02 -17.41
C LEU A 108 -16.18 4.96 -16.94
N ILE A 109 -17.21 4.42 -16.31
CA ILE A 109 -18.31 5.23 -15.72
C ILE A 109 -17.77 6.11 -14.60
N ALA A 110 -16.95 5.57 -13.71
CA ALA A 110 -16.35 6.32 -12.61
C ALA A 110 -15.36 7.39 -13.13
N SER A 111 -14.47 7.01 -14.07
CA SER A 111 -13.57 7.96 -14.73
C SER A 111 -14.32 9.15 -15.34
N ARG A 112 -15.36 8.89 -16.10
CA ARG A 112 -16.21 9.94 -16.70
C ARG A 112 -16.90 10.81 -15.64
N PHE A 113 -17.40 10.22 -14.55
CA PHE A 113 -18.05 10.95 -13.47
C PHE A 113 -17.09 11.94 -12.79
N TYR A 114 -15.82 11.54 -12.62
CA TYR A 114 -14.78 12.34 -11.97
C TYR A 114 -13.90 13.12 -12.97
N ASP A 115 -14.32 13.24 -14.24
CA ASP A 115 -13.65 13.99 -15.30
C ASP A 115 -12.21 13.48 -15.57
N ALA A 116 -12.11 12.15 -15.82
CA ALA A 116 -10.89 11.44 -16.20
C ALA A 116 -9.63 11.87 -15.41
N PRO A 117 -9.63 11.79 -14.07
CA PRO A 117 -8.63 12.47 -13.23
C PRO A 117 -7.20 11.97 -13.43
N SER A 118 -6.99 10.75 -13.97
CA SER A 118 -5.65 10.24 -14.28
C SER A 118 -4.97 10.94 -15.45
N ASP A 119 -5.73 11.57 -16.37
CA ASP A 119 -5.19 12.25 -17.55
C ASP A 119 -4.37 13.49 -17.17
N ASP A 120 -4.70 14.12 -16.04
CA ASP A 120 -4.04 15.33 -15.55
C ASP A 120 -2.88 15.02 -14.58
N LEU A 121 -2.61 13.73 -14.28
CA LEU A 121 -1.65 13.28 -13.28
C LEU A 121 -0.58 12.38 -13.91
N PHE A 122 0.67 12.52 -13.47
CA PHE A 122 1.67 11.50 -13.76
C PHE A 122 1.45 10.30 -12.85
N MET A 123 0.99 9.19 -13.42
CA MET A 123 0.56 8.02 -12.68
C MET A 123 1.62 6.91 -12.67
N VAL A 124 2.07 6.51 -11.46
CA VAL A 124 2.98 5.38 -11.27
C VAL A 124 2.25 4.26 -10.54
N GLY A 125 1.99 3.14 -11.22
CA GLY A 125 1.39 1.95 -10.65
C GLY A 125 2.46 0.97 -10.16
N ILE A 126 2.46 0.63 -8.85
CA ILE A 126 3.48 -0.24 -8.27
C ILE A 126 2.84 -1.56 -7.82
N THR A 127 3.30 -2.68 -8.38
CA THR A 127 2.90 -4.03 -7.96
C THR A 127 4.10 -4.90 -7.60
N GLY A 128 3.84 -6.01 -6.94
CA GLY A 128 4.81 -7.00 -6.48
C GLY A 128 4.30 -7.73 -5.25
N THR A 129 5.04 -8.69 -4.74
CA THR A 129 4.73 -9.34 -3.46
C THR A 129 5.11 -8.42 -2.32
N ASP A 130 6.37 -8.01 -2.26
CA ASP A 130 6.91 -7.10 -1.25
C ASP A 130 7.38 -5.78 -1.88
N GLY A 131 7.67 -4.76 -1.06
CA GLY A 131 8.28 -3.50 -1.49
C GLY A 131 7.33 -2.46 -2.08
N LYS A 132 6.07 -2.79 -2.39
CA LYS A 132 5.10 -1.83 -2.96
C LYS A 132 5.02 -0.52 -2.19
N THR A 133 4.81 -0.61 -0.87
CA THR A 133 4.70 0.55 0.02
C THR A 133 5.99 1.36 0.07
N SER A 134 7.15 0.68 0.13
CA SER A 134 8.44 1.38 0.11
C SER A 134 8.65 2.14 -1.19
N VAL A 135 8.45 1.47 -2.34
CA VAL A 135 8.64 2.08 -3.66
C VAL A 135 7.64 3.21 -3.91
N SER A 136 6.36 3.06 -3.55
CA SER A 136 5.37 4.13 -3.73
C SER A 136 5.73 5.39 -2.93
N HIS A 137 6.17 5.22 -1.69
CA HIS A 137 6.62 6.34 -0.87
C HIS A 137 7.96 6.94 -1.35
N PHE A 138 8.91 6.11 -1.77
CA PHE A 138 10.20 6.61 -2.28
C PHE A 138 10.01 7.38 -3.59
N VAL A 139 9.20 6.87 -4.52
CA VAL A 139 8.83 7.58 -5.75
C VAL A 139 8.16 8.91 -5.43
N ALA A 140 7.16 8.91 -4.54
CA ALA A 140 6.47 10.15 -4.16
C ALA A 140 7.43 11.16 -3.48
N GLN A 141 8.30 10.69 -2.57
CA GLN A 141 9.30 11.57 -1.92
C GLN A 141 10.30 12.15 -2.93
N ALA A 142 10.82 11.31 -3.83
CA ALA A 142 11.86 11.71 -4.77
C ALA A 142 11.34 12.60 -5.91
N LEU A 143 10.07 12.44 -6.30
CA LEU A 143 9.43 13.28 -7.32
C LEU A 143 8.92 14.61 -6.73
N GLN A 144 8.68 14.70 -5.43
CA GLN A 144 8.10 15.89 -4.81
C GLN A 144 9.06 17.08 -4.82
N ASP A 145 8.57 18.22 -5.26
CA ASP A 145 9.19 19.53 -5.05
C ASP A 145 8.10 20.60 -4.87
N ASP A 146 8.49 21.88 -4.70
CA ASP A 146 7.55 22.99 -4.44
C ASP A 146 6.54 23.22 -5.58
N LYS A 147 6.87 22.81 -6.80
CA LYS A 147 6.01 22.99 -7.99
C LYS A 147 5.22 21.72 -8.33
N HIS A 148 5.69 20.58 -7.85
CA HIS A 148 5.16 19.27 -8.20
C HIS A 148 4.81 18.48 -6.93
N PRO A 149 3.68 18.81 -6.25
CA PRO A 149 3.21 18.04 -5.12
C PRO A 149 2.92 16.59 -5.51
N SER A 150 3.45 15.66 -4.71
CA SER A 150 3.26 14.22 -4.91
C SER A 150 2.21 13.66 -3.96
N ALA A 151 1.48 12.67 -4.45
CA ALA A 151 0.51 11.93 -3.65
C ALA A 151 0.78 10.43 -3.65
N VAL A 152 0.25 9.75 -2.65
CA VAL A 152 0.29 8.29 -2.50
C VAL A 152 -1.12 7.75 -2.34
N ILE A 153 -1.39 6.61 -2.98
CA ILE A 153 -2.56 5.77 -2.71
C ILE A 153 -2.03 4.38 -2.35
N GLY A 154 -2.22 3.95 -1.09
CA GLY A 154 -1.64 2.68 -0.65
C GLY A 154 -1.98 2.26 0.78
N THR A 155 -1.24 1.28 1.27
CA THR A 155 -1.47 0.60 2.55
C THR A 155 -1.45 1.54 3.75
N ILE A 156 -0.52 2.50 3.77
CA ILE A 156 -0.35 3.42 4.91
C ILE A 156 -1.41 4.52 4.91
N GLY A 157 -1.82 4.94 3.72
CA GLY A 157 -2.81 6.00 3.58
C GLY A 157 -2.94 6.49 2.15
N ASN A 158 -3.92 7.38 1.96
CA ASN A 158 -4.19 8.05 0.70
C ASN A 158 -4.13 9.57 0.92
N GLY A 159 -3.45 10.28 0.04
CA GLY A 159 -3.35 11.73 0.17
C GLY A 159 -2.07 12.33 -0.40
N LEU A 160 -1.93 13.64 -0.31
CA LEU A 160 -0.62 14.29 -0.51
C LEU A 160 0.37 13.74 0.51
N LEU A 161 1.64 13.60 0.13
CA LEU A 161 2.66 12.89 0.90
C LEU A 161 2.74 13.32 2.37
N ASN A 162 2.52 14.60 2.67
CA ASN A 162 2.56 15.15 4.02
C ASN A 162 1.18 15.20 4.73
N GLN A 163 0.11 14.69 4.10
CA GLN A 163 -1.27 14.79 4.57
C GLN A 163 -2.05 13.50 4.28
N LEU A 164 -1.45 12.35 4.59
CA LEU A 164 -2.07 11.05 4.36
C LEU A 164 -3.24 10.83 5.32
N GLN A 165 -4.35 10.34 4.78
CA GLN A 165 -5.49 9.84 5.54
C GLN A 165 -5.44 8.32 5.57
N THR A 166 -5.82 7.71 6.69
CA THR A 166 -5.83 6.25 6.86
C THR A 166 -6.63 5.56 5.76
N ALA A 167 -6.04 4.57 5.11
CA ALA A 167 -6.68 3.76 4.09
C ALA A 167 -7.37 2.53 4.69
N SER A 168 -8.49 2.11 4.10
CA SER A 168 -9.16 0.85 4.45
C SER A 168 -8.56 -0.36 3.72
N HIS A 169 -7.97 -0.12 2.55
CA HIS A 169 -7.39 -1.14 1.67
C HIS A 169 -6.15 -0.58 0.97
N THR A 170 -5.19 -1.46 0.68
CA THR A 170 -4.01 -1.12 -0.13
C THR A 170 -4.39 -0.52 -1.48
N THR A 171 -5.43 -1.07 -2.11
CA THR A 171 -6.00 -0.57 -3.37
C THR A 171 -7.50 -0.43 -3.13
N PRO A 172 -8.06 0.78 -3.04
CA PRO A 172 -9.49 1.03 -2.84
C PRO A 172 -10.35 0.47 -3.98
N ASN A 173 -11.67 0.46 -3.83
CA ASN A 173 -12.56 0.07 -4.93
C ASN A 173 -12.51 1.10 -6.08
N VAL A 174 -12.99 0.70 -7.26
CA VAL A 174 -12.83 1.50 -8.49
C VAL A 174 -13.45 2.90 -8.40
N ILE A 175 -14.59 3.06 -7.73
CA ILE A 175 -15.21 4.39 -7.54
C ILE A 175 -14.36 5.24 -6.62
N GLU A 176 -13.89 4.66 -5.50
CA GLU A 176 -13.01 5.36 -4.55
C GLU A 176 -11.68 5.75 -5.18
N VAL A 177 -11.10 4.92 -6.06
CA VAL A 177 -9.87 5.24 -6.78
C VAL A 177 -10.05 6.50 -7.61
N HIS A 178 -11.06 6.55 -8.49
CA HIS A 178 -11.31 7.74 -9.31
C HIS A 178 -11.68 8.97 -8.49
N SER A 179 -12.45 8.79 -7.40
CA SER A 179 -12.77 9.87 -6.45
C SER A 179 -11.51 10.43 -5.78
N LEU A 180 -10.61 9.56 -5.33
CA LEU A 180 -9.34 9.97 -4.72
C LEU A 180 -8.45 10.70 -5.72
N LEU A 181 -8.31 10.18 -6.94
CA LEU A 181 -7.52 10.83 -7.99
C LEU A 181 -8.04 12.23 -8.30
N ALA A 182 -9.36 12.41 -8.40
CA ALA A 182 -9.96 13.72 -8.60
C ALA A 182 -9.69 14.66 -7.41
N GLN A 183 -9.85 14.18 -6.18
CA GLN A 183 -9.53 14.96 -4.97
C GLN A 183 -8.05 15.37 -4.91
N LEU A 184 -7.14 14.47 -5.30
CA LEU A 184 -5.70 14.73 -5.31
C LEU A 184 -5.34 15.75 -6.39
N ARG A 185 -5.87 15.60 -7.61
CA ARG A 185 -5.73 16.58 -8.70
C ARG A 185 -6.19 17.96 -8.25
N ASP A 186 -7.39 18.04 -7.69
CA ASP A 186 -8.00 19.30 -7.24
C ASP A 186 -7.28 19.92 -6.02
N ALA A 187 -6.57 19.09 -5.24
CA ALA A 187 -5.65 19.52 -4.18
C ALA A 187 -4.28 19.96 -4.71
N GLY A 188 -4.05 19.90 -6.03
CA GLY A 188 -2.85 20.37 -6.70
C GLY A 188 -1.75 19.29 -6.86
N ALA A 189 -2.06 17.99 -6.62
CA ALA A 189 -1.12 16.94 -6.98
C ALA A 189 -0.84 16.98 -8.48
N THR A 190 0.41 16.76 -8.87
CA THR A 190 0.82 16.61 -10.28
C THR A 190 1.26 15.18 -10.59
N GLN A 191 1.43 14.36 -9.56
CA GLN A 191 1.88 12.97 -9.68
C GLN A 191 1.37 12.12 -8.52
N VAL A 192 1.09 10.85 -8.82
CA VAL A 192 0.56 9.88 -7.87
C VAL A 192 1.32 8.56 -7.99
N ALA A 193 1.90 8.11 -6.87
CA ALA A 193 2.44 6.76 -6.74
C ALA A 193 1.39 5.86 -6.06
N MET A 194 0.89 4.87 -6.81
CA MET A 194 -0.21 4.02 -6.36
C MET A 194 0.22 2.57 -6.16
N GLU A 195 -0.04 2.02 -4.97
CA GLU A 195 0.08 0.59 -4.73
C GLU A 195 -1.05 -0.16 -5.44
N VAL A 196 -0.69 -1.06 -6.37
CA VAL A 196 -1.64 -1.88 -7.12
C VAL A 196 -1.50 -3.34 -6.71
N SER A 197 -2.39 -3.77 -5.80
CA SER A 197 -2.41 -5.14 -5.28
C SER A 197 -2.95 -6.14 -6.30
N SER A 198 -2.58 -7.42 -6.16
CA SER A 198 -3.13 -8.49 -7.01
C SER A 198 -4.64 -8.61 -6.88
N HIS A 199 -5.20 -8.42 -5.68
CA HIS A 199 -6.64 -8.34 -5.46
C HIS A 199 -7.26 -7.15 -6.23
N GLY A 200 -6.60 -5.98 -6.19
CA GLY A 200 -7.04 -4.79 -6.92
C GLY A 200 -7.08 -5.02 -8.43
N LEU A 201 -6.07 -5.69 -8.97
CA LEU A 201 -6.01 -6.06 -10.40
C LEU A 201 -7.02 -7.13 -10.78
N HIS A 202 -7.19 -8.17 -9.94
CA HIS A 202 -8.15 -9.24 -10.19
C HIS A 202 -9.60 -8.75 -10.12
N GLN A 203 -9.88 -7.76 -9.27
CA GLN A 203 -11.21 -7.19 -9.07
C GLN A 203 -11.45 -5.91 -9.88
N ASP A 204 -10.57 -5.58 -10.82
CA ASP A 204 -10.65 -4.41 -11.71
C ASP A 204 -10.79 -3.06 -10.97
N ARG A 205 -10.24 -2.97 -9.74
CA ARG A 205 -10.34 -1.77 -8.90
C ARG A 205 -9.62 -0.55 -9.47
N VAL A 206 -8.69 -0.77 -10.39
CA VAL A 206 -7.94 0.29 -11.11
C VAL A 206 -8.34 0.39 -12.58
N ALA A 207 -9.51 -0.16 -12.95
CA ALA A 207 -10.02 -0.04 -14.31
C ALA A 207 -10.18 1.43 -14.73
N ALA A 208 -9.80 1.76 -15.96
CA ALA A 208 -9.80 3.11 -16.53
C ALA A 208 -8.94 4.13 -15.76
N VAL A 209 -7.92 3.67 -15.02
CA VAL A 209 -6.83 4.52 -14.55
C VAL A 209 -5.70 4.44 -15.57
N ASP A 210 -5.32 5.55 -16.17
CA ASP A 210 -4.22 5.63 -17.12
C ASP A 210 -2.89 5.75 -16.38
N PHE A 211 -2.10 4.66 -16.37
CA PHE A 211 -0.77 4.65 -15.76
C PHE A 211 0.30 5.00 -16.81
N ASP A 212 1.12 6.00 -16.54
CA ASP A 212 2.30 6.30 -17.37
C ASP A 212 3.39 5.24 -17.18
N VAL A 213 3.61 4.80 -15.93
CA VAL A 213 4.64 3.85 -15.57
C VAL A 213 4.07 2.73 -14.70
N ALA A 214 4.41 1.47 -15.02
CA ALA A 214 4.15 0.33 -14.15
C ALA A 214 5.47 -0.23 -13.60
N VAL A 215 5.52 -0.47 -12.28
CA VAL A 215 6.71 -0.98 -11.58
C VAL A 215 6.44 -2.37 -11.04
N LEU A 216 7.32 -3.34 -11.33
CA LEU A 216 7.38 -4.64 -10.68
C LEU A 216 8.51 -4.63 -9.63
N THR A 217 8.17 -4.77 -8.35
CA THR A 217 9.17 -4.85 -7.29
C THR A 217 9.78 -6.25 -7.18
N ASN A 218 8.95 -7.27 -7.05
CA ASN A 218 9.32 -8.69 -7.01
C ASN A 218 8.09 -9.59 -7.15
N PHE A 219 8.33 -10.89 -7.34
CA PHE A 219 7.30 -11.91 -7.34
C PHE A 219 7.71 -13.06 -6.41
N GLY A 220 6.92 -13.29 -5.36
CA GLY A 220 7.09 -14.36 -4.39
C GLY A 220 5.78 -15.10 -4.13
N ARG A 221 5.74 -15.93 -3.10
CA ARG A 221 4.56 -16.70 -2.70
C ARG A 221 3.73 -15.93 -1.67
N ASP A 222 2.52 -15.51 -2.05
CA ASP A 222 1.56 -14.84 -1.17
C ASP A 222 0.13 -15.01 -1.70
N HIS A 223 -0.88 -14.74 -0.88
CA HIS A 223 -2.30 -14.66 -1.26
C HIS A 223 -2.87 -15.89 -2.02
N LEU A 224 -2.32 -17.09 -1.78
CA LEU A 224 -2.81 -18.31 -2.43
C LEU A 224 -4.17 -18.77 -1.90
N ASP A 225 -4.55 -18.34 -0.71
CA ASP A 225 -5.91 -18.48 -0.14
C ASP A 225 -6.98 -17.81 -1.02
N TYR A 226 -6.61 -16.73 -1.72
CA TYR A 226 -7.50 -16.00 -2.63
C TYR A 226 -7.34 -16.42 -4.09
N HIS A 227 -6.10 -16.54 -4.58
CA HIS A 227 -5.82 -16.80 -5.99
C HIS A 227 -5.82 -18.29 -6.35
N GLY A 228 -5.72 -19.20 -5.35
CA GLY A 228 -5.64 -20.64 -5.54
C GLY A 228 -4.21 -21.12 -5.78
N ASP A 229 -3.53 -20.61 -6.78
CA ASP A 229 -2.16 -21.00 -7.13
C ASP A 229 -1.26 -19.81 -7.53
N LEU A 230 0.04 -20.12 -7.75
CA LEU A 230 1.04 -19.10 -8.12
C LEU A 230 0.83 -18.53 -9.53
N ASP A 231 0.27 -19.31 -10.45
CA ASP A 231 0.08 -18.88 -11.83
C ASP A 231 -1.07 -17.88 -11.92
N ALA A 232 -2.19 -18.15 -11.25
CA ALA A 232 -3.29 -17.19 -11.11
C ALA A 232 -2.85 -15.90 -10.40
N TYR A 233 -2.00 -16.01 -9.37
CA TYR A 233 -1.45 -14.85 -8.68
C TYR A 233 -0.54 -14.02 -9.59
N ARG A 234 0.32 -14.68 -10.39
CA ARG A 234 1.18 -14.04 -11.39
C ARG A 234 0.36 -13.35 -12.48
N GLU A 235 -0.65 -14.03 -13.01
CA GLU A 235 -1.52 -13.50 -14.05
C GLU A 235 -2.32 -12.27 -13.56
N ALA A 236 -2.77 -12.28 -12.32
CA ALA A 236 -3.39 -11.09 -11.73
C ALA A 236 -2.45 -9.87 -11.75
N LYS A 237 -1.15 -10.04 -11.41
CA LYS A 237 -0.17 -8.94 -11.49
C LYS A 237 0.18 -8.54 -12.92
N ARG A 238 0.22 -9.52 -13.84
CA ARG A 238 0.50 -9.29 -15.28
C ARG A 238 -0.46 -8.27 -15.89
N ARG A 239 -1.72 -8.22 -15.45
CA ARG A 239 -2.74 -7.27 -15.94
C ARG A 239 -2.32 -5.81 -15.86
N LEU A 240 -1.48 -5.42 -14.89
CA LEU A 240 -0.97 -4.05 -14.80
C LEU A 240 -0.07 -3.71 -16.01
N PHE A 241 0.72 -4.68 -16.48
CA PHE A 241 1.69 -4.51 -17.57
C PHE A 241 1.08 -4.70 -18.96
N GLN A 242 -0.15 -5.20 -19.05
CA GLN A 242 -0.87 -5.42 -20.29
C GLN A 242 -1.72 -4.23 -20.73
N ARG A 243 -1.74 -3.15 -19.96
CA ARG A 243 -2.55 -1.96 -20.22
C ARG A 243 -2.07 -1.26 -21.49
N PRO A 244 -3.00 -0.86 -22.39
CA PRO A 244 -2.63 -0.25 -23.68
C PRO A 244 -2.06 1.17 -23.54
N GLU A 245 -2.42 1.88 -22.48
CA GLU A 245 -1.99 3.26 -22.19
C GLU A 245 -0.57 3.37 -21.63
N LEU A 246 0.01 2.27 -21.12
CA LEU A 246 1.35 2.27 -20.55
C LEU A 246 2.41 2.75 -21.54
N ARG A 247 3.26 3.68 -21.07
CA ARG A 247 4.38 4.24 -21.82
C ARG A 247 5.71 3.62 -21.42
N ALA A 248 5.87 3.27 -20.15
CA ALA A 248 7.08 2.62 -19.64
C ALA A 248 6.77 1.59 -18.54
N VAL A 249 7.70 0.64 -18.42
CA VAL A 249 7.72 -0.33 -17.33
C VAL A 249 9.07 -0.34 -16.64
N VAL A 250 9.07 -0.50 -15.31
CA VAL A 250 10.27 -0.66 -14.48
C VAL A 250 10.26 -2.06 -13.90
N LEU A 251 11.22 -2.90 -14.30
CA LEU A 251 11.21 -4.33 -14.03
C LEU A 251 12.43 -4.79 -13.26
N ASN A 252 12.19 -5.56 -12.20
CA ASN A 252 13.23 -6.23 -11.43
C ASN A 252 13.80 -7.42 -12.23
N PHE A 253 15.04 -7.34 -12.67
CA PHE A 253 15.70 -8.42 -13.42
C PHE A 253 16.36 -9.48 -12.53
N ASP A 254 16.41 -9.28 -11.23
CA ASP A 254 16.75 -10.33 -10.29
C ASP A 254 15.60 -11.37 -10.21
N ASP A 255 14.38 -10.95 -10.57
CA ASP A 255 13.18 -11.78 -10.59
C ASP A 255 12.92 -12.40 -11.96
N VAL A 256 12.61 -13.72 -11.98
CA VAL A 256 12.28 -14.45 -13.23
C VAL A 256 11.08 -13.83 -13.93
N PHE A 257 10.06 -13.43 -13.18
CA PHE A 257 8.85 -12.82 -13.73
C PHE A 257 9.15 -11.45 -14.37
N GLY A 258 10.07 -10.68 -13.78
CA GLY A 258 10.51 -9.41 -14.37
C GLY A 258 11.18 -9.59 -15.75
N ARG A 259 12.05 -10.62 -15.88
CA ARG A 259 12.67 -10.95 -17.17
C ARG A 259 11.65 -11.48 -18.20
N GLN A 260 10.68 -12.28 -17.77
CA GLN A 260 9.58 -12.73 -18.65
C GLN A 260 8.77 -11.55 -19.19
N LEU A 261 8.39 -10.60 -18.32
CA LEU A 261 7.68 -9.40 -18.75
C LEU A 261 8.51 -8.55 -19.71
N ALA A 262 9.83 -8.44 -19.50
CA ALA A 262 10.69 -7.71 -20.43
C ALA A 262 10.65 -8.31 -21.85
N THR A 263 10.73 -9.65 -21.95
CA THR A 263 10.60 -10.33 -23.25
C THR A 263 9.23 -10.13 -23.90
N GLU A 264 8.14 -10.17 -23.09
CA GLU A 264 6.77 -10.03 -23.59
C GLU A 264 6.44 -8.61 -24.05
N LEU A 265 7.07 -7.59 -23.46
CA LEU A 265 6.75 -6.19 -23.65
C LEU A 265 7.73 -5.43 -24.57
N HIS A 266 8.79 -6.10 -25.00
CA HIS A 266 9.92 -5.53 -25.72
C HIS A 266 9.54 -4.55 -26.85
N ASP A 267 8.52 -4.87 -27.67
CA ASP A 267 8.10 -4.03 -28.81
C ASP A 267 6.91 -3.08 -28.49
N ARG A 268 6.48 -3.03 -27.23
CA ARG A 268 5.24 -2.31 -26.86
C ARG A 268 5.45 -1.06 -26.04
N VAL A 269 6.40 -1.11 -25.10
CA VAL A 269 6.63 -0.05 -24.10
C VAL A 269 8.11 0.12 -23.85
N GLU A 270 8.50 1.27 -23.33
CA GLU A 270 9.86 1.53 -22.90
C GLU A 270 10.18 0.71 -21.66
N ILE A 271 11.27 -0.08 -21.68
CA ILE A 271 11.65 -0.97 -20.56
C ILE A 271 12.86 -0.42 -19.83
N TRP A 272 12.69 -0.16 -18.54
CA TRP A 272 13.75 0.13 -17.58
C TRP A 272 13.98 -1.10 -16.71
N GLY A 273 15.13 -1.74 -16.87
CA GLY A 273 15.54 -2.85 -16.04
C GLY A 273 16.33 -2.40 -14.83
N TYR A 274 16.22 -3.09 -13.70
CA TYR A 274 17.14 -2.90 -12.59
C TYR A 274 17.55 -4.24 -11.96
N THR A 275 18.79 -4.27 -11.42
CA THR A 275 19.38 -5.46 -10.81
C THR A 275 20.36 -5.12 -9.69
N THR A 276 20.43 -5.97 -8.68
CA THR A 276 21.45 -5.95 -7.63
C THR A 276 22.43 -7.10 -7.77
N LEU A 277 22.30 -7.93 -8.83
CA LEU A 277 23.13 -9.09 -9.11
C LEU A 277 24.14 -8.79 -10.22
N ASP A 278 25.40 -9.17 -10.01
CA ASP A 278 26.50 -8.89 -10.97
C ASP A 278 26.39 -9.66 -12.28
N HIS A 279 25.76 -10.84 -12.25
CA HIS A 279 25.74 -11.77 -13.38
C HIS A 279 24.48 -11.64 -14.28
N VAL A 280 23.56 -10.74 -13.96
CA VAL A 280 22.38 -10.52 -14.79
C VAL A 280 22.77 -9.64 -15.99
N MET A 281 22.69 -10.20 -17.18
CA MET A 281 22.94 -9.54 -18.47
C MET A 281 21.60 -9.39 -19.20
N PRO A 282 20.81 -8.36 -18.93
CA PRO A 282 19.55 -8.15 -19.61
C PRO A 282 19.76 -7.47 -20.97
N GLU A 283 18.91 -7.80 -21.90
CA GLU A 283 18.81 -7.18 -23.24
C GLU A 283 18.10 -5.81 -23.18
N SER A 284 18.54 -4.93 -22.28
CA SER A 284 17.96 -3.58 -22.16
C SER A 284 19.06 -2.53 -22.13
N ASP A 285 18.97 -1.57 -23.05
CA ASP A 285 19.84 -0.38 -23.08
C ASP A 285 19.63 0.53 -21.87
N LYS A 286 18.52 0.32 -21.11
CA LYS A 286 18.15 1.12 -19.93
C LYS A 286 18.21 0.26 -18.66
N LEU A 287 19.42 -0.27 -18.39
CA LEU A 287 19.69 -1.05 -17.17
C LEU A 287 20.29 -0.19 -16.09
N LEU A 288 19.74 -0.30 -14.88
CA LEU A 288 20.32 0.22 -13.65
C LEU A 288 20.90 -0.93 -12.83
N ARG A 289 22.14 -0.79 -12.39
CA ARG A 289 22.81 -1.80 -11.58
C ARG A 289 23.27 -1.21 -10.26
N GLY A 290 22.94 -1.88 -9.16
CA GLY A 290 23.45 -1.59 -7.82
C GLY A 290 24.50 -2.60 -7.42
N THR A 291 25.71 -2.14 -7.11
CA THR A 291 26.83 -2.98 -6.65
C THR A 291 27.39 -2.45 -5.34
N ASN A 292 28.32 -3.19 -4.73
CA ASN A 292 28.98 -2.78 -3.47
C ASN A 292 27.98 -2.45 -2.36
N ILE A 293 26.83 -3.12 -2.31
CA ILE A 293 25.76 -2.89 -1.34
C ILE A 293 26.24 -3.26 0.05
N ARG A 294 26.32 -2.28 0.96
CA ARG A 294 26.78 -2.48 2.34
C ARG A 294 25.79 -1.87 3.33
N ALA A 295 25.41 -2.67 4.30
CA ALA A 295 24.64 -2.22 5.45
C ALA A 295 25.57 -1.62 6.51
N HIS A 296 25.18 -0.49 7.08
CA HIS A 296 25.86 0.15 8.20
C HIS A 296 24.85 0.76 9.17
N ALA A 297 25.29 1.18 10.34
CA ALA A 297 24.42 1.73 11.36
C ALA A 297 23.60 2.95 10.88
N GLY A 298 24.02 3.67 9.84
CA GLY A 298 23.34 4.84 9.26
C GLY A 298 22.32 4.51 8.19
N GLY A 299 22.34 3.29 7.63
CA GLY A 299 21.53 2.90 6.50
C GLY A 299 22.27 1.98 5.52
N LEU A 300 22.28 2.34 4.25
CA LEU A 300 22.92 1.59 3.18
C LEU A 300 23.92 2.46 2.40
N GLU A 301 25.01 1.85 1.96
CA GLU A 301 25.84 2.36 0.88
C GLU A 301 25.71 1.46 -0.33
N MET A 302 25.69 2.03 -1.53
CA MET A 302 25.75 1.28 -2.78
C MET A 302 26.35 2.14 -3.90
N HIS A 303 27.01 1.48 -4.84
CA HIS A 303 27.42 2.06 -6.11
C HIS A 303 26.35 1.80 -7.16
N VAL A 304 25.90 2.83 -7.87
CA VAL A 304 24.89 2.73 -8.92
C VAL A 304 25.50 3.03 -10.27
N GLN A 305 25.21 2.18 -11.24
CA GLN A 305 25.51 2.37 -12.66
C GLN A 305 24.21 2.47 -13.46
N SER A 306 24.14 3.43 -14.37
CA SER A 306 23.01 3.65 -15.25
C SER A 306 23.48 4.16 -16.62
N PRO A 307 22.64 4.15 -17.66
CA PRO A 307 22.95 4.77 -18.97
C PRO A 307 23.22 6.28 -18.89
N HIS A 308 22.83 6.94 -17.79
CA HIS A 308 22.94 8.39 -17.58
C HIS A 308 24.12 8.77 -16.67
N GLY A 309 24.87 7.80 -16.15
CA GLY A 309 26.02 8.02 -15.28
C GLY A 309 26.12 6.98 -14.15
N GLU A 310 27.14 7.17 -13.32
CA GLU A 310 27.40 6.34 -12.15
C GLU A 310 27.64 7.20 -10.90
N ALA A 311 27.30 6.68 -9.74
CA ALA A 311 27.48 7.40 -8.47
C ALA A 311 27.50 6.44 -7.27
N ASP A 312 28.20 6.86 -6.19
CA ASP A 312 28.08 6.24 -4.89
C ASP A 312 26.94 6.90 -4.10
N LEU A 313 26.02 6.11 -3.57
CA LEU A 313 24.89 6.56 -2.77
C LEU A 313 25.06 6.16 -1.32
N THR A 314 24.83 7.12 -0.43
CA THR A 314 24.63 6.87 1.01
C THR A 314 23.17 7.14 1.36
N LEU A 315 22.46 6.12 1.78
CA LEU A 315 21.01 6.11 1.94
C LEU A 315 20.63 5.97 3.41
N GLY A 316 19.71 6.79 3.89
CA GLY A 316 19.18 6.73 5.26
C GLY A 316 18.14 5.61 5.49
N VAL A 317 18.02 4.65 4.57
CA VAL A 317 17.06 3.53 4.65
C VAL A 317 17.74 2.24 5.09
N MET A 318 17.03 1.41 5.85
CA MET A 318 17.53 0.17 6.41
C MET A 318 17.16 -1.03 5.53
N GLY A 319 18.05 -2.04 5.50
CA GLY A 319 17.82 -3.31 4.80
C GLY A 319 18.32 -3.32 3.36
N THR A 320 19.18 -4.29 3.02
CA THR A 320 19.79 -4.43 1.69
C THR A 320 18.77 -4.59 0.56
N PHE A 321 17.58 -5.13 0.86
CA PHE A 321 16.48 -5.20 -0.10
C PHE A 321 16.01 -3.81 -0.58
N ASN A 322 16.24 -2.75 0.20
CA ASN A 322 15.91 -1.39 -0.22
C ASN A 322 16.85 -0.86 -1.31
N ALA A 323 17.99 -1.49 -1.56
CA ALA A 323 18.81 -1.18 -2.74
C ALA A 323 18.02 -1.39 -4.04
N ALA A 324 17.31 -2.51 -4.17
CA ALA A 324 16.43 -2.78 -5.29
C ALA A 324 15.26 -1.77 -5.38
N ASN A 325 14.64 -1.43 -4.24
CA ASN A 325 13.56 -0.43 -4.20
C ASN A 325 14.04 0.97 -4.62
N VAL A 326 15.27 1.33 -4.25
CA VAL A 326 15.89 2.61 -4.65
C VAL A 326 16.23 2.62 -6.13
N LEU A 327 16.74 1.51 -6.69
CA LEU A 327 16.96 1.38 -8.14
C LEU A 327 15.65 1.50 -8.94
N ALA A 328 14.57 0.86 -8.48
CA ALA A 328 13.25 1.02 -9.07
C ALA A 328 12.78 2.48 -9.05
N THR A 329 13.04 3.19 -7.93
CA THR A 329 12.74 4.62 -7.80
C THR A 329 13.58 5.45 -8.75
N LEU A 330 14.88 5.18 -8.86
CA LEU A 330 15.78 5.86 -9.80
C LEU A 330 15.28 5.71 -11.25
N ALA A 331 14.86 4.51 -11.66
CA ALA A 331 14.32 4.27 -12.99
C ALA A 331 13.10 5.18 -13.28
N VAL A 332 12.18 5.31 -12.33
CA VAL A 332 11.02 6.21 -12.46
C VAL A 332 11.45 7.68 -12.59
N LEU A 333 12.43 8.12 -11.80
CA LEU A 333 12.96 9.49 -11.86
C LEU A 333 13.59 9.79 -13.22
N LEU A 334 14.44 8.90 -13.72
CA LEU A 334 15.10 9.04 -15.01
C LEU A 334 14.09 9.01 -16.17
N TYR A 335 13.12 8.12 -16.14
CA TYR A 335 12.01 8.11 -17.10
C TYR A 335 11.24 9.44 -17.08
N ARG A 336 10.98 10.02 -15.90
CA ARG A 336 10.30 11.31 -15.76
C ARG A 336 11.14 12.49 -16.28
N GLY A 337 12.42 12.26 -16.61
CA GLY A 337 13.35 13.27 -17.12
C GLY A 337 14.08 14.05 -16.02
N VAL A 338 14.12 13.52 -14.80
CA VAL A 338 14.97 14.08 -13.73
C VAL A 338 16.42 13.80 -14.10
N GLU A 339 17.27 14.84 -14.08
CA GLU A 339 18.70 14.72 -14.36
C GLU A 339 19.37 13.78 -13.36
N PHE A 340 20.37 12.97 -13.80
CA PHE A 340 20.94 11.88 -13.00
C PHE A 340 21.51 12.35 -11.66
N ASN A 341 22.28 13.42 -11.64
CA ASN A 341 22.87 13.93 -10.37
C ASN A 341 21.80 14.49 -9.43
N ASP A 342 20.71 15.07 -9.98
CA ASP A 342 19.56 15.50 -9.17
C ASP A 342 18.81 14.29 -8.62
N ALA A 343 18.60 13.26 -9.42
CA ALA A 343 17.99 12.00 -8.96
C ALA A 343 18.80 11.36 -7.83
N VAL A 344 20.13 11.27 -7.97
CA VAL A 344 21.03 10.78 -6.90
C VAL A 344 20.88 11.60 -5.61
N ARG A 345 20.89 12.94 -5.71
CA ARG A 345 20.69 13.80 -4.54
C ARG A 345 19.35 13.56 -3.85
N ARG A 346 18.26 13.42 -4.63
CA ARG A 346 16.91 13.13 -4.10
C ARG A 346 16.85 11.77 -3.43
N LEU A 347 17.50 10.74 -3.99
CA LEU A 347 17.57 9.41 -3.40
C LEU A 347 18.34 9.39 -2.07
N CYS A 348 19.46 10.11 -1.97
CA CYS A 348 20.21 10.25 -0.72
C CYS A 348 19.40 10.97 0.38
N ALA A 349 18.38 11.75 0.02
CA ALA A 349 17.50 12.45 0.95
C ALA A 349 16.26 11.62 1.37
N LEU A 350 16.08 10.39 0.84
CA LEU A 350 14.95 9.53 1.16
C LEU A 350 14.88 9.24 2.66
N LYS A 351 13.67 9.28 3.18
CA LYS A 351 13.33 8.89 4.54
C LYS A 351 12.64 7.53 4.54
N THR A 352 12.82 6.80 5.64
CA THR A 352 12.09 5.55 5.86
C THR A 352 10.58 5.79 5.86
N VAL A 353 9.86 4.78 5.42
CA VAL A 353 8.40 4.84 5.32
C VAL A 353 7.78 4.58 6.70
N PRO A 354 6.76 5.34 7.12
CA PRO A 354 6.13 5.15 8.42
C PRO A 354 5.75 3.68 8.67
N GLY A 355 6.23 3.12 9.79
CA GLY A 355 5.98 1.75 10.19
C GLY A 355 6.61 0.66 9.30
N ARG A 356 7.55 1.00 8.42
CA ARG A 356 8.32 0.07 7.58
C ARG A 356 9.81 0.32 7.80
N MET A 357 10.43 -0.42 8.72
CA MET A 357 11.80 -0.15 9.17
C MET A 357 12.01 1.35 9.49
N GLU A 358 10.99 1.98 10.06
CA GLU A 358 11.01 3.41 10.37
C GLU A 358 11.99 3.68 11.50
N THR A 359 12.98 4.53 11.23
CA THR A 359 14.07 4.78 12.17
C THR A 359 13.86 6.06 12.99
N CYS A 360 14.19 6.00 14.27
CA CYS A 360 14.38 7.18 15.12
C CYS A 360 15.81 7.18 15.66
N ARG A 361 16.59 8.17 15.24
CA ARG A 361 18.00 8.31 15.60
C ARG A 361 18.21 9.61 16.38
N VAL A 362 18.85 9.48 17.53
CA VAL A 362 19.31 10.60 18.36
C VAL A 362 20.78 10.36 18.71
N ALA A 363 21.60 11.41 18.69
CA ALA A 363 23.04 11.30 18.97
C ALA A 363 23.29 10.67 20.36
N ASN A 364 24.20 9.72 20.43
CA ASN A 364 24.59 9.00 21.66
C ASN A 364 23.45 8.20 22.31
N LYS A 365 22.42 7.81 21.53
CA LYS A 365 21.31 6.98 21.93
C LYS A 365 21.20 5.74 21.02
N PRO A 366 20.54 4.65 21.47
CA PRO A 366 20.29 3.50 20.63
C PRO A 366 19.47 3.88 19.39
N LEU A 367 19.67 3.16 18.32
CA LEU A 367 18.79 3.25 17.15
C LEU A 367 17.47 2.55 17.47
N ALA A 368 16.36 3.29 17.46
CA ALA A 368 15.04 2.68 17.50
C ALA A 368 14.50 2.45 16.09
N VAL A 369 13.95 1.26 15.85
CA VAL A 369 13.35 0.87 14.57
C VAL A 369 11.93 0.39 14.83
N ILE A 370 10.96 0.98 14.16
CA ILE A 370 9.54 0.59 14.22
C ILE A 370 9.18 -0.16 12.94
N ASP A 371 8.57 -1.34 13.09
CA ASP A 371 8.14 -2.14 11.94
C ASP A 371 6.78 -2.81 12.16
N TYR A 372 6.06 -3.05 11.07
CA TYR A 372 4.76 -3.72 11.05
C TYR A 372 4.88 -5.25 11.11
N ALA A 373 6.06 -5.82 11.27
CA ALA A 373 6.29 -7.26 11.35
C ALA A 373 5.46 -7.91 12.46
N HIS A 374 4.38 -8.59 12.08
CA HIS A 374 3.41 -9.23 12.95
C HIS A 374 3.17 -10.71 12.61
N THR A 375 4.03 -11.28 11.79
CA THR A 375 4.08 -12.71 11.44
C THR A 375 5.47 -13.27 11.69
N PRO A 376 5.62 -14.59 11.88
CA PRO A 376 6.93 -15.21 12.12
C PRO A 376 7.94 -14.90 11.02
N GLN A 377 7.55 -15.01 9.75
CA GLN A 377 8.42 -14.74 8.60
C GLN A 377 8.85 -13.28 8.54
N ALA A 378 7.90 -12.34 8.74
CA ALA A 378 8.21 -10.92 8.73
C ALA A 378 9.17 -10.55 9.87
N LEU A 379 8.94 -11.08 11.08
CA LEU A 379 9.81 -10.84 12.23
C LEU A 379 11.21 -11.40 12.00
N THR A 380 11.33 -12.62 11.45
CA THR A 380 12.61 -13.21 11.04
C THR A 380 13.34 -12.33 10.03
N SER A 381 12.65 -11.88 8.99
CA SER A 381 13.22 -11.03 7.95
C SER A 381 13.75 -9.71 8.51
N VAL A 382 12.96 -9.02 9.33
CA VAL A 382 13.34 -7.74 9.94
C VAL A 382 14.52 -7.91 10.90
N LEU A 383 14.50 -8.92 11.78
CA LEU A 383 15.60 -9.16 12.72
C LEU A 383 16.90 -9.53 11.99
N THR A 384 16.83 -10.41 10.98
CA THR A 384 17.99 -10.77 10.14
C THR A 384 18.57 -9.55 9.44
N THR A 385 17.69 -8.70 8.91
CA THR A 385 18.09 -7.45 8.25
C THR A 385 18.77 -6.51 9.24
N LEU A 386 18.18 -6.27 10.41
CA LEU A 386 18.73 -5.35 11.40
C LEU A 386 20.05 -5.85 12.01
N ARG A 387 20.27 -7.16 12.06
CA ARG A 387 21.55 -7.73 12.50
C ARG A 387 22.71 -7.25 11.63
N ALA A 388 22.53 -7.10 10.33
CA ALA A 388 23.56 -6.59 9.43
C ALA A 388 23.91 -5.09 9.66
N HIS A 389 23.03 -4.35 10.33
CA HIS A 389 23.22 -2.94 10.68
C HIS A 389 23.67 -2.73 12.13
N CYS A 390 23.64 -3.77 12.98
CA CYS A 390 23.82 -3.69 14.42
C CYS A 390 25.26 -4.01 14.83
N ALA A 391 25.97 -3.04 15.40
CA ALA A 391 27.29 -3.25 15.95
C ALA A 391 27.26 -3.81 17.39
N GLY A 392 26.21 -3.49 18.17
CA GLY A 392 25.96 -3.93 19.53
C GLY A 392 24.91 -5.01 19.65
N LYS A 393 24.01 -4.86 20.61
CA LYS A 393 22.90 -5.78 20.85
C LYS A 393 21.68 -5.43 20.02
N LEU A 394 21.00 -6.44 19.47
CA LEU A 394 19.69 -6.32 18.85
C LEU A 394 18.61 -6.71 19.87
N ILE A 395 17.82 -5.74 20.29
CA ILE A 395 16.75 -5.89 21.27
C ILE A 395 15.42 -5.92 20.53
N CYS A 396 14.57 -6.94 20.79
CA CYS A 396 13.28 -7.08 20.14
C CYS A 396 12.14 -6.86 21.14
N VAL A 397 11.29 -5.87 20.88
CA VAL A 397 10.02 -5.63 21.60
C VAL A 397 8.88 -6.02 20.68
N PHE A 398 8.08 -7.03 21.06
CA PHE A 398 6.96 -7.47 20.24
C PHE A 398 5.80 -8.02 21.08
N GLY A 399 4.64 -8.09 20.44
CA GLY A 399 3.45 -8.74 20.98
C GLY A 399 2.62 -9.35 19.84
N CYS A 400 1.51 -10.01 20.21
CA CYS A 400 0.56 -10.56 19.25
C CYS A 400 -0.83 -10.02 19.49
N GLY A 401 -1.60 -9.83 18.41
CA GLY A 401 -2.99 -9.40 18.49
C GLY A 401 -3.90 -10.50 18.99
N GLY A 402 -4.90 -10.15 19.81
CA GLY A 402 -6.04 -10.99 20.15
C GLY A 402 -7.04 -11.08 18.98
N ASP A 403 -7.93 -12.08 19.03
CA ASP A 403 -8.92 -12.41 17.97
C ASP A 403 -8.27 -12.59 16.59
N ARG A 404 -7.09 -13.21 16.57
CA ARG A 404 -6.25 -13.48 15.39
C ARG A 404 -5.67 -14.89 15.47
N ASP A 405 -4.90 -15.26 14.43
CA ASP A 405 -4.19 -16.54 14.38
C ASP A 405 -3.33 -16.76 15.63
N ARG A 406 -3.71 -17.75 16.43
CA ARG A 406 -3.01 -18.14 17.65
C ARG A 406 -1.76 -18.96 17.34
N GLY A 407 -1.76 -19.72 16.24
CA GLY A 407 -0.65 -20.60 15.86
C GLY A 407 0.65 -19.85 15.59
N LYS A 408 0.60 -18.58 15.19
CA LYS A 408 1.79 -17.76 14.96
C LYS A 408 2.51 -17.33 16.25
N ARG A 409 1.82 -17.30 17.41
CA ARG A 409 2.35 -16.77 18.69
C ARG A 409 3.64 -17.46 19.14
N PRO A 410 3.68 -18.80 19.28
CA PRO A 410 4.91 -19.49 19.63
C PRO A 410 5.99 -19.42 18.54
N LEU A 411 5.60 -19.35 17.28
CA LEU A 411 6.56 -19.23 16.16
C LEU A 411 7.26 -17.87 16.14
N MET A 412 6.55 -16.79 16.49
CA MET A 412 7.15 -15.46 16.66
C MET A 412 8.12 -15.41 17.83
N ALA A 413 7.79 -16.08 18.94
CA ALA A 413 8.67 -16.22 20.10
C ALA A 413 9.98 -16.92 19.72
N ALA A 414 9.90 -18.06 19.07
CA ALA A 414 11.08 -18.81 18.59
C ALA A 414 11.97 -17.97 17.65
N ALA A 415 11.36 -17.23 16.70
CA ALA A 415 12.09 -16.35 15.80
C ALA A 415 12.80 -15.22 16.56
N ALA A 416 12.14 -14.59 17.52
CA ALA A 416 12.72 -13.53 18.32
C ALA A 416 13.88 -14.04 19.20
N GLU A 417 13.72 -15.18 19.87
CA GLU A 417 14.76 -15.79 20.70
C GLU A 417 16.01 -16.19 19.90
N GLN A 418 15.81 -16.68 18.66
CA GLN A 418 16.91 -17.10 17.80
C GLN A 418 17.74 -15.93 17.27
N LEU A 419 17.14 -14.78 17.00
CA LEU A 419 17.75 -13.71 16.19
C LEU A 419 18.06 -12.44 16.99
N ALA A 420 17.41 -12.20 18.13
CA ALA A 420 17.68 -11.07 19.00
C ALA A 420 18.53 -11.47 20.22
N ASP A 421 19.34 -10.52 20.74
CA ASP A 421 20.15 -10.73 21.94
C ASP A 421 19.31 -10.53 23.23
N SER A 422 18.20 -9.82 23.14
CA SER A 422 17.25 -9.60 24.23
C SER A 422 15.84 -9.48 23.69
N VAL A 423 14.89 -10.09 24.38
CA VAL A 423 13.48 -10.09 23.95
C VAL A 423 12.59 -9.57 25.09
N ILE A 424 11.69 -8.66 24.73
CA ILE A 424 10.66 -8.11 25.61
C ILE A 424 9.31 -8.39 24.97
N VAL A 425 8.48 -9.17 25.63
CA VAL A 425 7.10 -9.44 25.24
C VAL A 425 6.18 -8.38 25.82
N THR A 426 5.26 -7.85 25.04
CA THR A 426 4.31 -6.80 25.43
C THR A 426 2.96 -6.98 24.75
N ASP A 427 1.97 -6.18 25.16
CA ASP A 427 0.67 -6.20 24.49
C ASP A 427 0.74 -5.45 23.14
N ASP A 428 0.15 -6.07 22.11
CA ASP A 428 -0.13 -5.42 20.82
C ASP A 428 -1.55 -4.82 20.86
N ASN A 429 -2.54 -5.47 20.26
CA ASN A 429 -3.97 -5.17 20.35
C ASN A 429 -4.67 -6.38 20.98
N PRO A 430 -4.82 -6.49 22.30
CA PRO A 430 -5.44 -7.66 22.94
C PRO A 430 -6.89 -7.90 22.49
N ARG A 431 -7.61 -6.86 22.09
CA ARG A 431 -9.03 -6.90 21.70
C ARG A 431 -9.86 -7.56 22.81
N THR A 432 -10.68 -8.58 22.48
CA THR A 432 -11.55 -9.26 23.45
C THR A 432 -10.85 -10.40 24.19
N GLU A 433 -9.64 -10.82 23.76
CA GLU A 433 -8.86 -11.84 24.45
C GLU A 433 -8.16 -11.29 25.72
N ASN A 434 -7.95 -12.17 26.70
CA ASN A 434 -7.16 -11.85 27.88
C ASN A 434 -5.66 -11.72 27.51
N ALA A 435 -5.03 -10.62 27.93
CA ALA A 435 -3.63 -10.32 27.60
C ALA A 435 -2.65 -11.38 28.17
N ASP A 436 -2.93 -11.91 29.39
CA ASP A 436 -2.11 -12.98 30.00
C ASP A 436 -2.23 -14.27 29.17
N ALA A 437 -3.40 -14.59 28.62
CA ALA A 437 -3.56 -15.77 27.78
C ALA A 437 -2.74 -15.65 26.48
N ILE A 438 -2.74 -14.46 25.86
CA ILE A 438 -1.92 -14.18 24.65
C ILE A 438 -0.43 -14.33 24.97
N SER A 439 0.04 -13.71 26.05
CA SER A 439 1.46 -13.79 26.45
C SER A 439 1.87 -15.21 26.84
N ASN A 440 1.02 -15.99 27.50
CA ASN A 440 1.30 -17.38 27.81
C ASN A 440 1.49 -18.25 26.54
N GLU A 441 0.70 -18.01 25.49
CA GLU A 441 0.86 -18.69 24.20
C GLU A 441 2.14 -18.25 23.46
N ILE A 442 2.56 -16.99 23.59
CA ILE A 442 3.86 -16.51 23.10
C ILE A 442 4.98 -17.24 23.88
N TYR A 443 4.88 -17.29 25.23
CA TYR A 443 5.88 -17.92 26.08
C TYR A 443 6.08 -19.41 25.81
N ALA A 444 5.04 -20.10 25.34
CA ALA A 444 5.13 -21.52 24.95
C ALA A 444 6.11 -21.77 23.79
N GLY A 445 6.51 -20.74 23.05
CA GLY A 445 7.47 -20.84 21.95
C GLY A 445 8.92 -20.58 22.33
N PHE A 446 9.22 -20.13 23.56
CA PHE A 446 10.59 -19.90 24.01
C PHE A 446 11.23 -21.17 24.57
N THR A 447 12.48 -21.38 24.22
CA THR A 447 13.31 -22.46 24.82
C THR A 447 13.82 -22.06 26.19
N HIS A 448 14.11 -20.77 26.42
CA HIS A 448 14.64 -20.23 27.66
C HIS A 448 13.71 -19.09 28.20
N PRO A 449 12.49 -19.41 28.64
CA PRO A 449 11.50 -18.40 28.99
C PRO A 449 11.92 -17.53 30.20
N SER A 450 12.84 -18.01 31.05
CA SER A 450 13.36 -17.25 32.20
C SER A 450 14.26 -16.05 31.77
N ALA A 451 14.77 -16.05 30.57
CA ALA A 451 15.57 -14.96 30.01
C ALA A 451 14.70 -13.85 29.36
N ILE A 452 13.39 -14.09 29.23
CA ILE A 452 12.47 -13.21 28.53
C ILE A 452 11.79 -12.26 29.51
N THR A 453 11.73 -10.98 29.17
CA THR A 453 11.05 -9.97 29.96
C THR A 453 9.60 -9.82 29.49
N LEU A 454 8.61 -9.89 30.40
CA LEU A 454 7.21 -9.58 30.12
C LEU A 454 6.84 -8.23 30.74
N ILE A 455 6.35 -7.31 29.93
CA ILE A 455 5.81 -6.02 30.35
C ILE A 455 4.55 -5.75 29.53
N HIS A 456 3.37 -5.95 30.07
CA HIS A 456 2.08 -5.77 29.38
C HIS A 456 1.90 -4.35 28.83
N ASP A 457 2.21 -3.33 29.63
CA ASP A 457 2.15 -1.94 29.20
C ASP A 457 3.21 -1.66 28.11
N ARG A 458 2.75 -1.45 26.89
CA ARG A 458 3.61 -1.28 25.71
C ARG A 458 4.50 -0.03 25.80
N GLU A 459 4.01 1.08 26.36
CA GLU A 459 4.84 2.27 26.57
C GLU A 459 5.98 1.97 27.53
N ARG A 460 5.69 1.27 28.63
CA ARG A 460 6.71 0.85 29.61
C ARG A 460 7.69 -0.15 29.02
N ALA A 461 7.24 -1.07 28.19
CA ALA A 461 8.10 -2.04 27.48
C ALA A 461 9.10 -1.34 26.57
N ILE A 462 8.63 -0.41 25.76
CA ILE A 462 9.48 0.39 24.85
C ILE A 462 10.49 1.22 25.65
N ARG A 463 10.04 1.91 26.68
CA ARG A 463 10.94 2.69 27.57
C ARG A 463 11.97 1.82 28.27
N HIS A 464 11.60 0.64 28.73
CA HIS A 464 12.51 -0.32 29.35
C HIS A 464 13.59 -0.76 28.36
N ALA A 465 13.21 -1.12 27.13
CA ALA A 465 14.15 -1.48 26.06
C ALA A 465 15.16 -0.37 25.81
N LEU A 466 14.68 0.85 25.58
CA LEU A 466 15.51 2.02 25.25
C LEU A 466 16.40 2.45 26.42
N SER A 467 15.95 2.28 27.68
CA SER A 467 16.75 2.65 28.87
C SER A 467 17.92 1.70 29.10
N ASN A 468 17.80 0.43 28.69
CA ASN A 468 18.82 -0.61 28.89
C ASN A 468 19.74 -0.78 27.66
N ALA A 469 19.51 -0.03 26.59
CA ALA A 469 20.29 -0.07 25.37
C ALA A 469 21.36 1.04 25.33
N THR A 470 22.47 0.75 24.68
CA THR A 470 23.58 1.68 24.42
C THR A 470 23.49 2.29 23.02
N ALA A 471 24.38 3.21 22.68
CA ALA A 471 24.40 3.88 21.36
C ALA A 471 24.70 2.92 20.19
N ASP A 472 25.35 1.79 20.45
CA ASP A 472 25.69 0.78 19.42
C ASP A 472 24.57 -0.26 19.22
N ASP A 473 23.55 -0.21 20.08
CA ASP A 473 22.46 -1.17 20.07
C ASP A 473 21.32 -0.72 19.14
N ILE A 474 20.56 -1.71 18.65
CA ILE A 474 19.32 -1.48 17.90
C ILE A 474 18.15 -2.03 18.74
N VAL A 475 17.11 -1.22 18.91
CA VAL A 475 15.84 -1.61 19.54
C VAL A 475 14.77 -1.70 18.45
N LEU A 476 14.39 -2.92 18.07
CA LEU A 476 13.24 -3.18 17.20
C LEU A 476 11.96 -3.17 18.02
N ILE A 477 10.98 -2.37 17.60
CA ILE A 477 9.62 -2.35 18.11
C ILE A 477 8.71 -2.86 17.00
N ALA A 478 8.26 -4.12 17.12
CA ALA A 478 7.54 -4.84 16.07
C ALA A 478 6.05 -5.02 16.39
N GLY A 479 5.26 -5.15 15.32
CA GLY A 479 3.84 -5.50 15.34
C GLY A 479 2.92 -4.40 14.86
N LYS A 480 3.00 -3.19 15.43
CA LYS A 480 2.06 -2.09 15.14
C LYS A 480 2.46 -1.22 13.94
N GLY A 481 3.75 -1.07 13.69
CA GLY A 481 4.24 -0.23 12.60
C GLY A 481 3.64 1.19 12.66
N HIS A 482 2.87 1.55 11.64
CA HIS A 482 2.22 2.87 11.49
C HIS A 482 0.91 3.03 12.28
N GLU A 483 0.43 2.00 12.97
CA GLU A 483 -0.81 2.09 13.75
C GLU A 483 -0.67 3.17 14.85
N ASP A 484 -1.64 4.07 14.91
CA ASP A 484 -1.71 5.18 15.87
C ASP A 484 -2.68 4.91 17.02
N TYR A 485 -3.04 3.63 17.24
CA TYR A 485 -3.98 3.18 18.27
C TYR A 485 -3.61 1.84 18.87
N GLN A 486 -4.20 1.54 20.05
CA GLN A 486 -4.23 0.22 20.65
C GLN A 486 -5.68 -0.16 20.97
N ILE A 487 -6.08 -1.42 20.71
CA ILE A 487 -7.44 -1.91 20.98
C ILE A 487 -7.41 -2.76 22.25
N MET A 488 -8.10 -2.26 23.29
CA MET A 488 -8.26 -2.90 24.58
C MET A 488 -9.75 -3.23 24.78
N GLY A 489 -10.11 -4.50 24.76
CA GLY A 489 -11.52 -4.91 24.65
C GLY A 489 -12.12 -4.44 23.33
N THR A 490 -13.16 -3.61 23.40
CA THR A 490 -13.79 -2.94 22.23
C THR A 490 -13.36 -1.48 22.08
N GLU A 491 -12.55 -0.96 23.01
CA GLU A 491 -12.12 0.44 23.02
C GLU A 491 -10.86 0.62 22.18
N LYS A 492 -10.89 1.60 21.27
CA LYS A 492 -9.73 2.03 20.49
C LYS A 492 -9.10 3.25 21.17
N ARG A 493 -7.91 3.08 21.73
CA ARG A 493 -7.16 4.13 22.46
C ARG A 493 -6.05 4.68 21.56
N PRO A 494 -5.82 6.01 21.51
CA PRO A 494 -4.68 6.59 20.84
C PRO A 494 -3.37 6.05 21.40
N PHE A 495 -2.48 5.54 20.55
CA PHE A 495 -1.17 5.03 20.91
C PHE A 495 -0.28 4.90 19.67
N SER A 496 0.95 5.40 19.73
CA SER A 496 1.91 5.28 18.64
C SER A 496 3.29 4.93 19.18
N ASP A 497 3.87 3.82 18.67
CA ASP A 497 5.23 3.40 19.01
C ASP A 497 6.25 4.51 18.74
N MET A 498 6.16 5.16 17.56
CA MET A 498 7.07 6.25 17.18
C MET A 498 6.96 7.46 18.11
N GLN A 499 5.74 7.84 18.54
CA GLN A 499 5.58 8.96 19.49
C GLN A 499 6.21 8.65 20.86
N VAL A 500 6.06 7.41 21.35
CA VAL A 500 6.70 6.96 22.59
C VAL A 500 8.23 7.06 22.47
N VAL A 501 8.79 6.57 21.36
CA VAL A 501 10.22 6.61 21.08
C VAL A 501 10.73 8.04 21.04
N LYS A 502 10.12 8.92 20.24
CA LYS A 502 10.52 10.33 20.11
C LYS A 502 10.48 11.05 21.47
N LYS A 503 9.40 10.87 22.23
CA LYS A 503 9.25 11.45 23.57
C LYS A 503 10.35 11.01 24.52
N PHE A 504 10.74 9.71 24.47
CA PHE A 504 11.74 9.16 25.36
C PHE A 504 13.19 9.54 24.97
N LEU A 505 13.52 9.48 23.67
CA LEU A 505 14.87 9.80 23.19
C LEU A 505 15.16 11.31 23.13
N GLY A 506 14.15 12.17 23.26
CA GLY A 506 14.28 13.62 23.12
C GLY A 506 14.38 14.08 21.66
N GLY A 507 13.87 13.27 20.72
CA GLY A 507 13.76 13.65 19.31
C GLY A 507 12.70 14.73 19.11
N VAL A 508 12.97 15.69 18.22
CA VAL A 508 11.97 16.68 17.79
C VAL A 508 10.87 15.97 17.03
N ALA A 509 9.62 16.27 17.36
CA ALA A 509 8.41 15.71 16.74
C ALA A 509 8.29 16.12 15.28
#